data_a55e89286265e06d1751444abc3daf15
#
_entry.id   a55e89286265e06d1751444abc3daf15
#
_cell.length_a   1.000
_cell.length_b   1.000
_cell.length_c   1.000
_cell.angle_alpha   90.00
_cell.angle_beta   90.00
_cell.angle_gamma   90.00
#
_symmetry.space_group_name_H-M   'P 1'
#
loop_
_entity.id
_entity.type
_entity.pdbx_description
1 polymer ?
#
loop_
_entity_poly.entity_id
_entity_poly.type
_entity_poly.pdbx_seq_one_letter_code
_entity_poly.pdbx_strand_id
1 'polypeptide(L)'
;MSSPKQELQKLGKKIADDINKGKNPSIDIPVRALSNIVYDQKKCTISMGNAKATRYFFNVAHSKKFMQTAEVAAISKDLVDLGKHASLRDVFYMAKRTIPNTKVNLVDEQSETDKAIEDLELVTECAREQLNINANKMGSVAGRVIVEDHGDKIDWSKLGSGGWSIPSNVEDVKFLKSDAKYIIYMEKAAVWERLHEDKYWEKQHCIIMCSQGQATRGIRRLLQRMQDELKLPVYVLTDFDPWGIYIYSVLKYGSISLAHITEKLSVGGCKFLGITADDIIKYDLKKHFIKFEENDAKRLAQITKYDWFKDNKAWQRQFKMMKEFKAKAEIQAMSARGISFISEKYLPDKIKNQDWIE
;
A
#
# COMPACT_ATOMS: atom_id res chain seq x y z
N MET A 1 14.16 -12.85 15.51
CA MET A 1 14.28 -11.42 15.19
C MET A 1 14.43 -10.65 16.49
N SER A 2 15.33 -9.67 16.55
CA SER A 2 15.44 -8.77 17.71
C SER A 2 14.18 -7.92 17.85
N SER A 3 13.88 -7.49 19.09
CA SER A 3 12.71 -6.64 19.34
C SER A 3 12.96 -5.21 18.78
N PRO A 4 11.89 -4.46 18.39
CA PRO A 4 12.02 -3.07 17.95
C PRO A 4 12.80 -2.21 18.96
N LYS A 5 12.56 -2.41 20.24
CA LYS A 5 13.29 -1.75 21.33
C LYS A 5 14.80 -2.02 21.27
N GLN A 6 15.21 -3.27 21.03
CA GLN A 6 16.62 -3.63 20.93
C GLN A 6 17.30 -2.99 19.71
N GLU A 7 16.63 -2.95 18.55
CA GLU A 7 17.19 -2.31 17.36
C GLU A 7 17.32 -0.79 17.51
N LEU A 8 16.33 -0.13 18.12
CA LEU A 8 16.42 1.30 18.45
C LEU A 8 17.56 1.59 19.43
N GLN A 9 17.74 0.77 20.47
CA GLN A 9 18.85 0.90 21.42
C GLN A 9 20.21 0.67 20.75
N LYS A 10 20.32 -0.30 19.85
CA LYS A 10 21.54 -0.60 19.09
C LYS A 10 21.95 0.58 18.19
N LEU A 11 20.97 1.20 17.51
CA LEU A 11 21.21 2.41 16.70
C LEU A 11 21.72 3.56 17.57
N GLY A 12 21.04 3.87 18.67
CA GLY A 12 21.45 4.94 19.60
C GLY A 12 22.83 4.69 20.20
N LYS A 13 23.12 3.44 20.62
CA LYS A 13 24.44 3.07 21.16
C LYS A 13 25.55 3.24 20.12
N LYS A 14 25.32 2.81 18.86
CA LYS A 14 26.30 2.98 17.79
C LYS A 14 26.67 4.46 17.61
N ILE A 15 25.66 5.34 17.56
CA ILE A 15 25.87 6.80 17.41
C ILE A 15 26.68 7.36 18.60
N ALA A 16 26.31 7.00 19.84
CA ALA A 16 27.00 7.44 21.04
C ALA A 16 28.46 6.92 21.10
N ASP A 17 28.67 5.67 20.75
CA ASP A 17 30.02 5.06 20.72
C ASP A 17 30.93 5.73 19.68
N ASP A 18 30.38 6.09 18.51
CA ASP A 18 31.13 6.81 17.47
C ASP A 18 31.55 8.21 17.97
N ILE A 19 30.64 8.95 18.62
CA ILE A 19 30.93 10.26 19.22
C ILE A 19 32.02 10.13 20.30
N ASN A 20 31.87 9.19 21.23
CA ASN A 20 32.82 8.99 22.34
C ASN A 20 34.21 8.59 21.85
N LYS A 21 34.33 7.95 20.69
CA LYS A 21 35.61 7.58 20.05
C LYS A 21 36.15 8.67 19.12
N GLY A 22 35.55 9.87 19.08
CA GLY A 22 35.94 10.94 18.19
C GLY A 22 35.75 10.64 16.70
N LYS A 23 34.87 9.67 16.35
CA LYS A 23 34.54 9.33 14.97
C LYS A 23 33.38 10.17 14.47
N ASN A 24 33.26 10.30 13.16
CA ASN A 24 32.09 10.93 12.54
C ASN A 24 30.93 9.92 12.55
N PRO A 25 29.85 10.13 13.34
CA PRO A 25 28.73 9.22 13.39
C PRO A 25 28.08 9.05 12.02
N SER A 26 27.69 7.84 11.68
CA SER A 26 27.07 7.52 10.39
C SER A 26 25.91 6.54 10.50
N ILE A 27 24.96 6.67 9.57
CA ILE A 27 23.84 5.76 9.38
C ILE A 27 23.85 5.28 7.93
N ASP A 28 23.92 3.97 7.73
CA ASP A 28 23.81 3.34 6.41
C ASP A 28 22.36 3.04 6.12
N ILE A 29 21.83 3.61 5.04
CA ILE A 29 20.42 3.52 4.66
C ILE A 29 20.33 2.85 3.28
N PRO A 30 19.61 1.73 3.14
CA PRO A 30 19.33 1.11 1.84
C PRO A 30 18.68 2.10 0.85
N VAL A 31 19.16 2.10 -0.40
CA VAL A 31 18.67 3.03 -1.43
C VAL A 31 17.30 2.61 -1.95
N ARG A 32 16.30 3.48 -1.82
CA ARG A 32 14.93 3.28 -2.32
C ARG A 32 14.78 3.83 -3.74
N ALA A 33 15.29 3.10 -4.72
CA ALA A 33 15.21 3.46 -6.13
C ALA A 33 14.96 2.22 -6.98
N LEU A 34 14.36 2.38 -8.16
CA LEU A 34 14.10 1.28 -9.09
C LEU A 34 15.38 0.52 -9.45
N SER A 35 16.51 1.22 -9.55
CA SER A 35 17.84 0.64 -9.80
C SER A 35 18.35 -0.30 -8.70
N ASN A 36 17.75 -0.25 -7.50
CA ASN A 36 18.08 -1.11 -6.36
C ASN A 36 16.95 -2.08 -6.02
N ILE A 37 16.12 -2.42 -7.00
CA ILE A 37 15.03 -3.39 -6.85
C ILE A 37 15.41 -4.67 -7.57
N VAL A 38 15.16 -5.80 -6.91
CA VAL A 38 15.29 -7.14 -7.47
C VAL A 38 13.90 -7.75 -7.62
N TYR A 39 13.56 -8.19 -8.81
CA TYR A 39 12.31 -8.91 -9.07
C TYR A 39 12.54 -10.41 -8.97
N ASP A 40 11.83 -11.06 -8.06
CA ASP A 40 11.79 -12.53 -7.96
C ASP A 40 10.62 -13.07 -8.78
N GLN A 41 10.92 -13.64 -9.93
CA GLN A 41 9.93 -14.18 -10.85
C GLN A 41 9.17 -15.38 -10.26
N LYS A 42 9.80 -16.18 -9.38
CA LYS A 42 9.16 -17.35 -8.76
C LYS A 42 8.15 -16.94 -7.70
N LYS A 43 8.50 -15.95 -6.89
CA LYS A 43 7.62 -15.42 -5.85
C LYS A 43 6.65 -14.36 -6.38
N CYS A 44 6.82 -13.86 -7.60
CA CYS A 44 6.09 -12.72 -8.16
C CYS A 44 6.15 -11.49 -7.25
N THR A 45 7.31 -11.20 -6.65
CA THR A 45 7.49 -10.07 -5.71
C THR A 45 8.78 -9.34 -5.98
N ILE A 46 8.82 -8.07 -5.58
CA ILE A 46 10.05 -7.28 -5.57
C ILE A 46 10.66 -7.24 -4.17
N SER A 47 11.97 -7.14 -4.13
CA SER A 47 12.74 -6.99 -2.90
C SER A 47 13.79 -5.89 -3.04
N MET A 48 14.33 -5.42 -1.92
CA MET A 48 15.39 -4.44 -1.88
C MET A 48 16.71 -5.10 -2.28
N GLY A 49 17.49 -4.44 -3.14
CA GLY A 49 18.87 -4.80 -3.44
C GLY A 49 19.86 -4.35 -2.35
N ASN A 50 21.14 -4.49 -2.61
CA ASN A 50 22.20 -4.29 -1.62
C ASN A 50 22.80 -2.86 -1.59
N ALA A 51 22.39 -1.96 -2.49
CA ALA A 51 22.91 -0.62 -2.54
C ALA A 51 22.49 0.19 -1.30
N LYS A 52 23.47 0.83 -0.64
CA LYS A 52 23.27 1.67 0.55
C LYS A 52 23.87 3.06 0.31
N ALA A 53 23.30 4.05 0.98
CA ALA A 53 23.81 5.41 1.07
C ALA A 53 24.15 5.71 2.53
N THR A 54 25.39 6.13 2.80
CA THR A 54 25.83 6.48 4.16
C THR A 54 25.57 7.96 4.41
N ARG A 55 24.90 8.26 5.50
CA ARG A 55 24.72 9.65 6.00
C ARG A 55 25.62 9.89 7.18
N TYR A 56 26.47 10.92 7.07
CA TYR A 56 27.40 11.33 8.10
C TYR A 56 26.89 12.55 8.86
N PHE A 57 27.04 12.57 10.18
CA PHE A 57 26.61 13.71 11.01
C PHE A 57 27.40 14.98 10.72
N PHE A 58 28.74 14.90 10.61
CA PHE A 58 29.59 16.04 10.32
C PHE A 58 29.69 16.39 8.82
N ASN A 59 28.64 16.07 8.06
CA ASN A 59 28.53 16.50 6.66
C ASN A 59 27.31 17.42 6.54
N VAL A 60 27.55 18.68 6.11
CA VAL A 60 26.51 19.73 6.02
C VAL A 60 25.26 19.26 5.21
N ALA A 61 25.48 18.54 4.10
CA ALA A 61 24.38 18.04 3.27
C ALA A 61 23.58 16.92 3.91
N HIS A 62 24.13 16.22 4.91
CA HIS A 62 23.53 15.07 5.55
C HIS A 62 23.04 15.34 6.97
N SER A 63 23.64 16.32 7.68
CA SER A 63 23.47 16.53 9.12
C SER A 63 22.01 16.70 9.54
N LYS A 64 21.23 17.52 8.83
CA LYS A 64 19.78 17.70 9.14
C LYS A 64 19.01 16.38 9.03
N LYS A 65 19.21 15.61 7.96
CA LYS A 65 18.54 14.30 7.77
C LYS A 65 19.00 13.25 8.79
N PHE A 66 20.29 13.27 9.14
CA PHE A 66 20.82 12.41 10.20
C PHE A 66 20.12 12.69 11.53
N MET A 67 20.05 13.97 11.93
CA MET A 67 19.37 14.40 13.17
C MET A 67 17.89 14.05 13.15
N GLN A 68 17.19 14.23 12.04
CA GLN A 68 15.78 13.85 11.86
C GLN A 68 15.58 12.35 12.10
N THR A 69 16.42 11.49 11.51
CA THR A 69 16.34 10.04 11.73
C THR A 69 16.62 9.66 13.19
N ALA A 70 17.62 10.28 13.83
CA ALA A 70 17.93 10.04 15.23
C ALA A 70 16.80 10.50 16.17
N GLU A 71 16.18 11.66 15.89
CA GLU A 71 15.05 12.17 16.66
C GLU A 71 13.82 11.25 16.56
N VAL A 72 13.48 10.81 15.35
CA VAL A 72 12.37 9.88 15.14
C VAL A 72 12.67 8.53 15.84
N ALA A 73 13.92 8.09 15.88
CA ALA A 73 14.30 6.89 16.63
C ALA A 73 14.11 7.07 18.15
N ALA A 74 14.43 8.25 18.70
CA ALA A 74 14.19 8.57 20.11
C ALA A 74 12.69 8.61 20.43
N ILE A 75 11.91 9.28 19.61
CA ILE A 75 10.43 9.32 19.75
C ILE A 75 9.85 7.90 19.70
N SER A 76 10.25 7.09 18.72
CA SER A 76 9.79 5.70 18.60
C SER A 76 10.16 4.87 19.84
N LYS A 77 11.37 5.07 20.37
CA LYS A 77 11.80 4.35 21.57
C LYS A 77 10.91 4.68 22.77
N ASP A 78 10.59 5.97 22.96
CA ASP A 78 9.70 6.41 24.04
C ASP A 78 8.30 5.84 23.88
N LEU A 79 7.75 5.84 22.65
CA LEU A 79 6.45 5.24 22.35
C LEU A 79 6.42 3.74 22.65
N VAL A 80 7.46 3.00 22.26
CA VAL A 80 7.58 1.56 22.51
C VAL A 80 7.71 1.30 24.03
N ASP A 81 8.48 2.09 24.75
CA ASP A 81 8.66 1.94 26.21
C ASP A 81 7.36 2.25 26.98
N LEU A 82 6.57 3.18 26.49
CA LEU A 82 5.27 3.55 27.07
C LEU A 82 4.12 2.61 26.63
N GLY A 83 4.32 1.75 25.66
CA GLY A 83 3.27 0.94 25.05
C GLY A 83 2.17 1.78 24.37
N LYS A 84 2.51 2.99 23.90
CA LYS A 84 1.59 3.92 23.24
C LYS A 84 1.92 4.07 21.74
N HIS A 85 0.90 4.41 20.96
CA HIS A 85 1.05 4.68 19.52
C HIS A 85 0.88 6.17 19.24
N ALA A 86 1.60 6.65 18.22
CA ALA A 86 1.45 7.99 17.67
C ALA A 86 1.06 7.92 16.20
N SER A 87 0.30 8.90 15.72
CA SER A 87 0.10 9.07 14.28
C SER A 87 1.35 9.68 13.63
N LEU A 88 1.47 9.56 12.29
CA LEU A 88 2.51 10.25 11.53
C LEU A 88 2.53 11.76 11.83
N ARG A 89 1.34 12.34 12.05
CA ARG A 89 1.21 13.77 12.36
C ARG A 89 1.67 14.09 13.77
N ASP A 90 1.40 13.23 14.74
CA ASP A 90 1.91 13.41 16.10
C ASP A 90 3.44 13.37 16.13
N VAL A 91 4.05 12.42 15.40
CA VAL A 91 5.52 12.34 15.28
C VAL A 91 6.10 13.62 14.68
N PHE A 92 5.44 14.20 13.67
CA PHE A 92 5.84 15.50 13.14
C PHE A 92 5.83 16.59 14.22
N TYR A 93 4.75 16.72 15.00
CA TYR A 93 4.67 17.72 16.05
C TYR A 93 5.65 17.47 17.20
N MET A 94 5.89 16.21 17.56
CA MET A 94 6.90 15.84 18.57
C MET A 94 8.32 16.18 18.12
N ALA A 95 8.63 16.05 16.82
CA ALA A 95 9.92 16.37 16.24
C ALA A 95 10.08 17.87 15.93
N LYS A 96 8.99 18.66 15.90
CA LYS A 96 9.01 20.07 15.50
C LYS A 96 9.58 20.96 16.61
N ARG A 97 10.89 21.20 16.52
CA ARG A 97 11.61 22.09 17.45
C ARG A 97 12.74 22.80 16.74
N THR A 98 13.16 23.94 17.28
CA THR A 98 14.37 24.64 16.83
C THR A 98 15.61 23.95 17.40
N ILE A 99 16.63 23.74 16.58
CA ILE A 99 17.91 23.17 17.00
C ILE A 99 18.58 24.16 17.98
N PRO A 100 19.00 23.70 19.18
CA PRO A 100 19.60 24.58 20.20
C PRO A 100 20.73 25.43 19.63
N ASN A 101 20.79 26.71 20.05
CA ASN A 101 21.77 27.71 19.62
C ASN A 101 21.74 28.02 18.11
N THR A 102 20.67 27.73 17.40
CA THR A 102 20.50 28.07 15.98
C THR A 102 19.12 28.70 15.73
N LYS A 103 18.88 29.18 14.48
CA LYS A 103 17.56 29.59 13.99
C LYS A 103 16.94 28.52 13.07
N VAL A 104 17.49 27.33 13.02
CA VAL A 104 17.09 26.25 12.12
C VAL A 104 16.15 25.30 12.84
N ASN A 105 15.00 25.04 12.26
CA ASN A 105 14.11 23.99 12.73
C ASN A 105 14.62 22.60 12.33
N LEU A 106 14.45 21.64 13.23
CA LEU A 106 14.78 20.24 12.93
C LEU A 106 13.89 19.68 11.81
N VAL A 107 12.59 20.00 11.87
CA VAL A 107 11.62 19.71 10.81
C VAL A 107 10.76 20.94 10.56
N ASP A 108 10.50 21.21 9.28
CA ASP A 108 9.62 22.29 8.82
C ASP A 108 8.27 21.72 8.31
N GLU A 109 8.33 20.60 7.62
CA GLU A 109 7.17 19.94 7.00
C GLU A 109 7.05 18.47 7.42
N GLN A 110 5.81 17.95 7.44
CA GLN A 110 5.54 16.55 7.76
C GLN A 110 6.27 15.59 6.82
N SER A 111 6.44 15.94 5.56
CA SER A 111 7.18 15.13 4.57
C SER A 111 8.62 14.80 4.98
N GLU A 112 9.24 15.62 5.84
CA GLU A 112 10.59 15.36 6.36
C GLU A 112 10.58 14.24 7.41
N THR A 113 9.61 14.27 8.33
CA THR A 113 9.43 13.18 9.32
C THR A 113 8.97 11.89 8.68
N ASP A 114 8.09 11.95 7.67
CA ASP A 114 7.66 10.76 6.93
C ASP A 114 8.87 10.04 6.28
N LYS A 115 9.80 10.80 5.68
CA LYS A 115 11.05 10.24 5.14
C LYS A 115 11.98 9.70 6.22
N ALA A 116 12.07 10.38 7.36
CA ALA A 116 12.89 9.91 8.49
C ALA A 116 12.34 8.61 9.10
N ILE A 117 11.00 8.45 9.18
CA ILE A 117 10.34 7.21 9.59
C ILE A 117 10.68 6.08 8.61
N GLU A 118 10.56 6.33 7.29
CA GLU A 118 10.91 5.33 6.27
C GLU A 118 12.39 4.93 6.31
N ASP A 119 13.29 5.88 6.60
CA ASP A 119 14.71 5.59 6.79
C ASP A 119 14.96 4.76 8.06
N LEU A 120 14.23 5.06 9.14
CA LEU A 120 14.32 4.30 10.39
C LEU A 120 13.86 2.86 10.21
N GLU A 121 12.78 2.62 9.46
CA GLU A 121 12.32 1.27 9.12
C GLU A 121 13.43 0.45 8.44
N LEU A 122 14.14 1.07 7.48
CA LEU A 122 15.23 0.44 6.75
C LEU A 122 16.44 0.12 7.63
N VAL A 123 16.75 1.01 8.56
CA VAL A 123 17.92 0.87 9.46
C VAL A 123 17.66 -0.16 10.56
N THR A 124 16.43 -0.21 11.07
CA THR A 124 16.05 -1.12 12.17
C THR A 124 15.44 -2.44 11.66
N GLU A 125 15.16 -2.55 10.37
CA GLU A 125 14.42 -3.68 9.76
C GLU A 125 13.07 -3.94 10.44
N CYS A 126 12.51 -2.92 11.09
CA CYS A 126 11.21 -2.93 11.74
C CYS A 126 10.20 -2.12 10.93
N ALA A 127 9.01 -2.64 10.70
CA ALA A 127 7.93 -1.83 10.14
C ALA A 127 7.54 -0.71 11.11
N ARG A 128 7.09 0.45 10.61
CA ARG A 128 6.71 1.60 11.45
C ARG A 128 5.62 1.25 12.48
N GLU A 129 4.74 0.32 12.14
CA GLU A 129 3.70 -0.20 13.04
C GLU A 129 4.33 -0.90 14.27
N GLN A 130 5.46 -1.59 14.09
CA GLN A 130 6.24 -2.18 15.17
C GLN A 130 7.04 -1.12 15.98
N LEU A 131 7.29 0.04 15.36
CA LEU A 131 7.88 1.21 15.99
C LEU A 131 6.83 2.10 16.69
N ASN A 132 5.60 1.60 16.85
CA ASN A 132 4.44 2.27 17.42
C ASN A 132 4.03 3.57 16.70
N ILE A 133 4.28 3.65 15.39
CA ILE A 133 3.88 4.77 14.53
C ILE A 133 2.82 4.28 13.55
N ASN A 134 1.60 4.82 13.65
CA ASN A 134 0.45 4.43 12.86
C ASN A 134 0.06 5.49 11.82
N ALA A 135 -0.46 5.06 10.68
CA ALA A 135 -1.13 5.95 9.73
C ALA A 135 -2.62 6.10 10.10
N ASN A 136 -3.30 7.01 9.41
CA ASN A 136 -4.75 7.12 9.53
C ASN A 136 -5.46 5.86 9.04
N LYS A 137 -6.59 5.55 9.67
CA LYS A 137 -7.54 4.55 9.17
C LYS A 137 -8.01 4.94 7.77
N MET A 138 -8.10 3.99 6.87
CA MET A 138 -8.52 4.27 5.50
C MET A 138 -9.13 3.03 4.86
N GLY A 139 -10.16 3.23 4.04
CA GLY A 139 -10.86 2.16 3.36
C GLY A 139 -11.92 1.46 4.20
N SER A 140 -12.76 0.69 3.52
CA SER A 140 -13.87 -0.06 4.11
C SER A 140 -13.90 -1.49 3.61
N VAL A 141 -14.35 -2.40 4.46
CA VAL A 141 -14.58 -3.80 4.13
C VAL A 141 -15.95 -4.25 4.62
N ALA A 142 -16.62 -5.06 3.83
CA ALA A 142 -17.86 -5.75 4.20
C ALA A 142 -17.87 -7.15 3.58
N GLY A 143 -18.59 -8.09 4.19
CA GLY A 143 -18.69 -9.43 3.63
C GLY A 143 -18.86 -10.52 4.69
N ARG A 144 -18.70 -11.75 4.27
CA ARG A 144 -19.02 -12.94 5.04
C ARG A 144 -17.82 -13.40 5.89
N VAL A 145 -17.43 -12.55 6.86
CA VAL A 145 -16.33 -12.82 7.79
C VAL A 145 -16.68 -12.33 9.19
N ILE A 146 -16.32 -13.11 10.18
CA ILE A 146 -16.35 -12.73 11.59
C ILE A 146 -14.90 -12.66 12.07
N VAL A 147 -14.53 -11.54 12.67
CA VAL A 147 -13.19 -11.30 13.23
C VAL A 147 -13.27 -11.01 14.72
N GLU A 148 -12.12 -11.15 15.41
CA GLU A 148 -11.86 -10.59 16.72
C GLU A 148 -10.83 -9.47 16.56
N ASP A 149 -11.13 -8.28 17.09
CA ASP A 149 -10.24 -7.13 17.11
C ASP A 149 -10.20 -6.57 18.54
N HIS A 150 -9.03 -6.58 19.16
CA HIS A 150 -8.82 -6.19 20.56
C HIS A 150 -9.81 -6.84 21.56
N GLY A 151 -10.23 -8.08 21.31
CA GLY A 151 -11.18 -8.82 22.15
C GLY A 151 -12.64 -8.66 21.75
N ASP A 152 -12.96 -7.69 20.91
CA ASP A 152 -14.32 -7.51 20.39
C ASP A 152 -14.58 -8.39 19.18
N LYS A 153 -15.72 -9.07 19.17
CA LYS A 153 -16.17 -9.91 18.06
C LYS A 153 -16.98 -9.09 17.08
N ILE A 154 -16.50 -8.95 15.85
CA ILE A 154 -17.07 -8.10 14.81
C ILE A 154 -17.50 -8.96 13.62
N ASP A 155 -18.78 -8.88 13.25
CA ASP A 155 -19.35 -9.53 12.04
C ASP A 155 -19.42 -8.50 10.90
N TRP A 156 -18.54 -8.63 9.89
CA TRP A 156 -18.46 -7.71 8.77
C TRP A 156 -19.73 -7.68 7.89
N SER A 157 -20.62 -8.64 8.05
CA SER A 157 -21.92 -8.66 7.37
C SER A 157 -23.00 -7.80 8.03
N LYS A 158 -22.74 -7.26 9.23
CA LYS A 158 -23.74 -6.58 10.08
C LYS A 158 -23.36 -5.13 10.45
N LEU A 159 -22.51 -4.49 9.68
CA LEU A 159 -21.95 -3.16 10.01
C LEU A 159 -22.66 -1.98 9.32
N GLY A 160 -23.89 -2.20 8.85
CA GLY A 160 -24.68 -1.15 8.18
C GLY A 160 -24.04 -0.69 6.87
N SER A 161 -24.33 0.55 6.44
CA SER A 161 -23.87 1.10 5.16
C SER A 161 -22.39 1.45 5.09
N GLY A 162 -21.73 1.66 6.22
CA GLY A 162 -20.33 2.08 6.28
C GLY A 162 -19.30 0.95 6.21
N GLY A 163 -19.71 -0.29 6.49
CA GLY A 163 -18.79 -1.42 6.63
C GLY A 163 -17.82 -1.25 7.81
N TRP A 164 -16.77 -2.07 7.84
CA TRP A 164 -15.69 -1.95 8.82
C TRP A 164 -14.56 -1.06 8.28
N SER A 165 -14.24 -0.01 9.04
CA SER A 165 -13.12 0.86 8.71
C SER A 165 -11.79 0.18 9.03
N ILE A 166 -10.92 0.05 8.04
CA ILE A 166 -9.68 -0.73 8.14
C ILE A 166 -8.64 0.05 8.95
N PRO A 167 -8.13 -0.48 10.09
CA PRO A 167 -7.07 0.16 10.86
C PRO A 167 -5.73 0.14 10.13
N SER A 168 -4.79 0.99 10.54
CA SER A 168 -3.44 0.98 9.96
C SER A 168 -2.62 -0.24 10.39
N ASN A 169 -2.83 -0.71 11.62
CA ASN A 169 -2.28 -1.96 12.13
C ASN A 169 -3.39 -3.01 12.19
N VAL A 170 -3.20 -4.11 11.49
CA VAL A 170 -4.16 -5.22 11.38
C VAL A 170 -3.61 -6.54 11.93
N GLU A 171 -2.46 -6.50 12.59
CA GLU A 171 -1.80 -7.73 13.08
C GLU A 171 -2.61 -8.42 14.20
N ASP A 172 -3.32 -7.63 15.01
CA ASP A 172 -4.12 -8.13 16.14
C ASP A 172 -5.51 -8.64 15.72
N VAL A 173 -5.91 -8.41 14.47
CA VAL A 173 -7.17 -8.91 13.93
C VAL A 173 -7.08 -10.42 13.72
N LYS A 174 -7.96 -11.19 14.35
CA LYS A 174 -8.05 -12.64 14.19
C LYS A 174 -9.28 -13.02 13.38
N PHE A 175 -9.10 -13.82 12.34
CA PHE A 175 -10.21 -14.36 11.55
C PHE A 175 -10.82 -15.55 12.29
N LEU A 176 -12.06 -15.43 12.76
CA LEU A 176 -12.75 -16.49 13.52
C LEU A 176 -13.55 -17.42 12.61
N LYS A 177 -14.24 -16.86 11.60
CA LYS A 177 -15.10 -17.62 10.68
C LYS A 177 -15.25 -16.86 9.36
N SER A 178 -15.20 -17.59 8.25
CA SER A 178 -15.58 -17.09 6.92
C SER A 178 -16.22 -18.21 6.11
N ASP A 179 -17.24 -17.87 5.32
CA ASP A 179 -17.80 -18.70 4.26
C ASP A 179 -17.72 -17.98 2.90
N ALA A 180 -16.89 -16.95 2.82
CA ALA A 180 -16.59 -16.23 1.58
C ALA A 180 -15.85 -17.15 0.61
N LYS A 181 -16.11 -16.97 -0.68
CA LYS A 181 -15.46 -17.71 -1.78
C LYS A 181 -14.30 -16.96 -2.41
N TYR A 182 -14.30 -15.62 -2.32
CA TYR A 182 -13.29 -14.74 -2.89
C TYR A 182 -13.38 -13.33 -2.29
N ILE A 183 -12.37 -12.52 -2.62
CA ILE A 183 -12.29 -11.11 -2.24
C ILE A 183 -12.28 -10.26 -3.51
N ILE A 184 -13.08 -9.18 -3.56
CA ILE A 184 -12.94 -8.12 -4.56
C ILE A 184 -12.39 -6.89 -3.86
N TYR A 185 -11.19 -6.49 -4.26
CA TYR A 185 -10.62 -5.21 -3.90
C TYR A 185 -10.88 -4.18 -5.01
N MET A 186 -11.31 -2.99 -4.63
CA MET A 186 -11.53 -1.87 -5.54
C MET A 186 -10.90 -0.58 -5.03
N GLU A 187 -10.47 0.26 -5.95
CA GLU A 187 -9.85 1.54 -5.62
C GLU A 187 -10.88 2.55 -5.11
N LYS A 188 -12.05 2.62 -5.76
CA LYS A 188 -13.05 3.68 -5.54
C LYS A 188 -14.10 3.31 -4.51
N ALA A 189 -14.31 4.19 -3.52
CA ALA A 189 -15.37 4.05 -2.54
C ALA A 189 -16.76 4.00 -3.18
N ALA A 190 -17.04 4.84 -4.18
CA ALA A 190 -18.35 4.87 -4.83
C ALA A 190 -18.73 3.54 -5.50
N VAL A 191 -17.75 2.76 -6.01
CA VAL A 191 -17.99 1.42 -6.53
C VAL A 191 -18.29 0.44 -5.39
N TRP A 192 -17.54 0.55 -4.29
CA TRP A 192 -17.78 -0.25 -3.10
C TRP A 192 -19.16 0.00 -2.49
N GLU A 193 -19.56 1.28 -2.35
CA GLU A 193 -20.88 1.68 -1.87
C GLU A 193 -22.00 1.08 -2.73
N ARG A 194 -21.86 1.12 -4.05
CA ARG A 194 -22.83 0.51 -4.98
C ARG A 194 -22.91 -1.01 -4.77
N LEU A 195 -21.79 -1.71 -4.71
CA LEU A 195 -21.78 -3.15 -4.47
C LEU A 195 -22.33 -3.51 -3.09
N HIS A 196 -22.09 -2.66 -2.10
CA HIS A 196 -22.59 -2.85 -0.74
C HIS A 196 -24.12 -2.65 -0.68
N GLU A 197 -24.64 -1.61 -1.32
CA GLU A 197 -26.08 -1.33 -1.41
C GLU A 197 -26.82 -2.45 -2.15
N ASP A 198 -26.26 -2.94 -3.26
CA ASP A 198 -26.80 -4.06 -4.03
C ASP A 198 -26.67 -5.40 -3.31
N LYS A 199 -26.09 -5.45 -2.12
CA LYS A 199 -25.81 -6.68 -1.35
C LYS A 199 -25.02 -7.72 -2.17
N TYR A 200 -24.10 -7.25 -2.99
CA TYR A 200 -23.28 -8.11 -3.86
C TYR A 200 -22.52 -9.16 -3.04
N TRP A 201 -21.89 -8.75 -1.94
CA TRP A 201 -21.14 -9.63 -1.05
C TRP A 201 -22.01 -10.75 -0.43
N GLU A 202 -23.29 -10.49 -0.19
CA GLU A 202 -24.25 -11.48 0.32
C GLU A 202 -24.66 -12.45 -0.78
N LYS A 203 -25.11 -11.93 -1.94
CA LYS A 203 -25.55 -12.71 -3.09
C LYS A 203 -24.46 -13.62 -3.65
N GLN A 204 -23.21 -13.16 -3.65
CA GLN A 204 -22.07 -13.86 -4.24
C GLN A 204 -21.20 -14.60 -3.20
N HIS A 205 -21.54 -14.52 -1.92
CA HIS A 205 -20.73 -15.10 -0.83
C HIS A 205 -19.27 -14.65 -0.90
N CYS A 206 -19.02 -13.35 -0.89
CA CYS A 206 -17.67 -12.81 -1.03
C CYS A 206 -17.37 -11.72 0.00
N ILE A 207 -16.16 -11.17 -0.07
CA ILE A 207 -15.73 -9.98 0.67
C ILE A 207 -15.52 -8.87 -0.35
N ILE A 208 -16.01 -7.66 -0.06
CA ILE A 208 -15.76 -6.45 -0.84
C ILE A 208 -14.94 -5.48 0.01
N MET A 209 -13.88 -4.92 -0.56
CA MET A 209 -12.96 -4.01 0.11
C MET A 209 -12.59 -2.85 -0.80
N CYS A 210 -12.51 -1.63 -0.27
CA CYS A 210 -12.01 -0.46 -1.01
C CYS A 210 -10.95 0.31 -0.23
N SER A 211 -10.14 1.10 -0.96
CA SER A 211 -9.05 1.91 -0.39
C SER A 211 -9.27 3.41 -0.44
N GLN A 212 -10.22 3.91 -1.20
CA GLN A 212 -10.42 5.37 -1.44
C GLN A 212 -9.18 6.02 -2.07
N GLY A 213 -8.61 5.39 -3.08
CA GLY A 213 -7.37 5.75 -3.76
C GLY A 213 -6.30 4.66 -3.60
N GLN A 214 -5.04 5.03 -3.48
CA GLN A 214 -3.96 4.05 -3.37
C GLN A 214 -4.07 3.24 -2.06
N ALA A 215 -3.92 1.90 -2.16
CA ALA A 215 -4.00 1.01 -1.01
C ALA A 215 -2.94 1.33 0.05
N THR A 216 -3.39 1.66 1.26
CA THR A 216 -2.52 1.87 2.42
C THR A 216 -1.85 0.56 2.86
N ARG A 217 -0.85 0.64 3.74
CA ARG A 217 -0.19 -0.55 4.29
C ARG A 217 -1.16 -1.47 5.02
N GLY A 218 -2.07 -0.92 5.83
CA GLY A 218 -3.07 -1.70 6.55
C GLY A 218 -4.00 -2.48 5.61
N ILE A 219 -4.48 -1.84 4.52
CA ILE A 219 -5.29 -2.48 3.49
C ILE A 219 -4.51 -3.61 2.80
N ARG A 220 -3.28 -3.34 2.37
CA ARG A 220 -2.45 -4.34 1.69
C ARG A 220 -2.15 -5.52 2.61
N ARG A 221 -1.82 -5.24 3.87
CA ARG A 221 -1.56 -6.27 4.88
C ARG A 221 -2.80 -7.11 5.17
N LEU A 222 -3.97 -6.48 5.30
CA LEU A 222 -5.22 -7.20 5.52
C LEU A 222 -5.59 -8.10 4.33
N LEU A 223 -5.43 -7.61 3.10
CA LEU A 223 -5.63 -8.41 1.89
C LEU A 223 -4.69 -9.61 1.84
N GLN A 224 -3.40 -9.39 2.11
CA GLN A 224 -2.39 -10.43 2.12
C GLN A 224 -2.71 -11.50 3.19
N ARG A 225 -3.07 -11.07 4.41
CA ARG A 225 -3.49 -11.97 5.47
C ARG A 225 -4.75 -12.77 5.11
N MET A 226 -5.76 -12.12 4.52
CA MET A 226 -6.97 -12.84 4.06
C MET A 226 -6.65 -13.85 2.96
N GLN A 227 -5.77 -13.50 2.00
CA GLN A 227 -5.32 -14.46 0.99
C GLN A 227 -4.62 -15.65 1.63
N ASP A 228 -3.74 -15.43 2.60
CA ASP A 228 -2.90 -16.48 3.18
C ASP A 228 -3.62 -17.28 4.28
N GLU A 229 -4.39 -16.64 5.14
CA GLU A 229 -5.03 -17.30 6.29
C GLU A 229 -6.39 -17.91 5.92
N LEU A 230 -7.19 -17.22 5.08
CA LEU A 230 -8.48 -17.71 4.63
C LEU A 230 -8.41 -18.49 3.30
N LYS A 231 -7.22 -18.49 2.64
CA LYS A 231 -7.00 -19.15 1.33
C LYS A 231 -7.98 -18.68 0.24
N LEU A 232 -8.33 -17.41 0.27
CA LEU A 232 -9.27 -16.82 -0.67
C LEU A 232 -8.55 -16.18 -1.87
N PRO A 233 -9.03 -16.41 -3.10
CA PRO A 233 -8.55 -15.67 -4.25
C PRO A 233 -8.93 -14.19 -4.14
N VAL A 234 -8.01 -13.33 -4.56
CA VAL A 234 -8.18 -11.86 -4.56
C VAL A 234 -8.29 -11.36 -5.99
N TYR A 235 -9.35 -10.63 -6.27
CA TYR A 235 -9.60 -9.96 -7.53
C TYR A 235 -9.50 -8.46 -7.35
N VAL A 236 -8.79 -7.80 -8.27
CA VAL A 236 -8.54 -6.35 -8.23
C VAL A 236 -9.31 -5.65 -9.32
N LEU A 237 -10.07 -4.64 -8.94
CA LEU A 237 -10.92 -3.84 -9.80
C LEU A 237 -10.52 -2.36 -9.70
N THR A 238 -9.98 -1.80 -10.78
CA THR A 238 -9.57 -0.40 -10.86
C THR A 238 -10.06 0.23 -12.17
N ASP A 239 -9.87 1.51 -12.33
CA ASP A 239 -10.15 2.21 -13.57
C ASP A 239 -9.26 1.74 -14.73
N PHE A 240 -9.69 1.99 -15.96
CA PHE A 240 -8.87 1.82 -17.16
C PHE A 240 -7.95 3.03 -17.33
N ASP A 241 -6.91 3.08 -16.53
CA ASP A 241 -5.88 4.10 -16.62
C ASP A 241 -4.52 3.59 -16.14
N PRO A 242 -3.41 4.32 -16.39
CA PRO A 242 -2.09 3.91 -15.95
C PRO A 242 -1.94 3.82 -14.43
N TRP A 243 -2.72 4.59 -13.67
CA TRP A 243 -2.66 4.61 -12.20
C TRP A 243 -3.36 3.40 -11.60
N GLY A 244 -4.52 2.98 -12.17
CA GLY A 244 -5.20 1.75 -11.78
C GLY A 244 -4.32 0.51 -11.98
N ILE A 245 -3.60 0.44 -13.12
CA ILE A 245 -2.63 -0.65 -13.35
C ILE A 245 -1.44 -0.54 -12.37
N TYR A 246 -1.00 0.67 -12.05
CA TYR A 246 0.04 0.87 -11.04
C TYR A 246 -0.41 0.42 -9.64
N ILE A 247 -1.66 0.70 -9.24
CA ILE A 247 -2.25 0.23 -7.98
C ILE A 247 -2.25 -1.31 -7.94
N TYR A 248 -2.71 -1.96 -9.02
CA TYR A 248 -2.61 -3.42 -9.13
C TYR A 248 -1.17 -3.92 -9.00
N SER A 249 -0.23 -3.28 -9.69
CA SER A 249 1.19 -3.61 -9.62
C SER A 249 1.72 -3.56 -8.18
N VAL A 250 1.37 -2.49 -7.45
CA VAL A 250 1.76 -2.32 -6.04
C VAL A 250 1.16 -3.39 -5.14
N LEU A 251 -0.09 -3.78 -5.39
CA LEU A 251 -0.74 -4.86 -4.65
C LEU A 251 -0.08 -6.22 -4.92
N LYS A 252 0.13 -6.56 -6.19
CA LYS A 252 0.63 -7.88 -6.59
C LYS A 252 2.12 -8.04 -6.30
N TYR A 253 2.94 -7.13 -6.79
CA TYR A 253 4.39 -7.28 -6.81
C TYR A 253 5.09 -6.53 -5.67
N GLY A 254 4.44 -5.54 -5.10
CA GLY A 254 5.01 -4.66 -4.08
C GLY A 254 5.28 -3.24 -4.58
N SER A 255 5.70 -2.38 -3.67
CA SER A 255 6.02 -0.97 -3.93
C SER A 255 7.54 -0.76 -3.87
N ILE A 256 8.11 -0.01 -4.82
CA ILE A 256 9.54 0.32 -4.86
C ILE A 256 9.99 0.98 -3.54
N SER A 257 9.19 1.90 -3.00
CA SER A 257 9.49 2.59 -1.74
C SER A 257 9.40 1.69 -0.51
N LEU A 258 8.66 0.58 -0.59
CA LEU A 258 8.42 -0.36 0.51
C LEU A 258 8.96 -1.77 0.20
N ALA A 259 9.95 -1.86 -0.68
CA ALA A 259 10.49 -3.14 -1.13
C ALA A 259 11.09 -3.98 0.01
N HIS A 260 11.54 -3.35 1.10
CA HIS A 260 12.06 -3.99 2.31
C HIS A 260 11.00 -4.76 3.11
N ILE A 261 9.72 -4.44 2.97
CA ILE A 261 8.60 -5.11 3.63
C ILE A 261 7.60 -5.73 2.66
N THR A 262 7.99 -5.90 1.41
CA THR A 262 7.10 -6.43 0.35
C THR A 262 6.49 -7.77 0.73
N GLU A 263 7.23 -8.68 1.34
CA GLU A 263 6.74 -10.01 1.74
C GLU A 263 5.51 -9.95 2.67
N LYS A 264 5.36 -8.87 3.44
CA LYS A 264 4.21 -8.64 4.32
C LYS A 264 3.06 -7.87 3.66
N LEU A 265 3.30 -7.21 2.52
CA LEU A 265 2.35 -6.28 1.91
C LEU A 265 1.89 -6.69 0.50
N SER A 266 2.59 -7.62 -0.16
CA SER A 266 2.21 -8.07 -1.49
C SER A 266 1.17 -9.18 -1.44
N VAL A 267 0.26 -9.13 -2.39
CA VAL A 267 -0.82 -10.10 -2.60
C VAL A 267 -0.51 -10.83 -3.91
N GLY A 268 0.57 -11.64 -3.91
CA GLY A 268 1.14 -12.24 -5.12
C GLY A 268 0.16 -13.06 -5.97
N GLY A 269 -0.86 -13.67 -5.33
CA GLY A 269 -1.92 -14.41 -6.01
C GLY A 269 -3.07 -13.57 -6.56
N CYS A 270 -3.05 -12.23 -6.41
CA CYS A 270 -4.16 -11.41 -6.90
C CYS A 270 -4.21 -11.35 -8.43
N LYS A 271 -5.45 -11.23 -8.95
CA LYS A 271 -5.78 -11.23 -10.37
C LYS A 271 -6.45 -9.92 -10.75
N PHE A 272 -6.08 -9.36 -11.89
CA PHE A 272 -6.68 -8.12 -12.39
C PHE A 272 -8.00 -8.42 -13.10
N LEU A 273 -9.09 -8.03 -12.51
CA LEU A 273 -10.42 -8.28 -13.04
C LEU A 273 -10.85 -7.26 -14.11
N GLY A 274 -10.39 -6.04 -13.99
CA GLY A 274 -10.72 -4.95 -14.93
C GLY A 274 -10.57 -3.57 -14.27
N ILE A 275 -10.86 -2.47 -15.06
CA ILE A 275 -11.39 -2.53 -16.42
C ILE A 275 -10.23 -2.83 -17.40
N THR A 276 -10.48 -3.69 -18.36
CA THR A 276 -9.54 -4.01 -19.44
C THR A 276 -9.89 -3.26 -20.75
N ALA A 277 -8.96 -3.20 -21.68
CA ALA A 277 -9.23 -2.66 -23.01
C ALA A 277 -10.32 -3.46 -23.77
N ASP A 278 -10.43 -4.75 -23.46
CA ASP A 278 -11.48 -5.60 -24.03
C ASP A 278 -12.88 -5.24 -23.48
N ASP A 279 -12.94 -4.90 -22.19
CA ASP A 279 -14.17 -4.39 -21.56
C ASP A 279 -14.61 -3.06 -22.18
N ILE A 280 -13.65 -2.16 -22.48
CA ILE A 280 -13.93 -0.88 -23.18
C ILE A 280 -14.63 -1.13 -24.51
N ILE A 281 -14.16 -2.10 -25.29
CA ILE A 281 -14.74 -2.44 -26.60
C ILE A 281 -16.08 -3.16 -26.40
N LYS A 282 -16.12 -4.18 -25.56
CA LYS A 282 -17.31 -5.04 -25.34
C LYS A 282 -18.51 -4.25 -24.83
N TYR A 283 -18.27 -3.27 -23.96
CA TYR A 283 -19.33 -2.48 -23.33
C TYR A 283 -19.48 -1.07 -23.93
N ASP A 284 -18.83 -0.79 -25.07
CA ASP A 284 -18.91 0.51 -25.80
C ASP A 284 -18.64 1.72 -24.89
N LEU A 285 -17.58 1.63 -24.10
CA LEU A 285 -17.22 2.68 -23.14
C LEU A 285 -16.42 3.84 -23.77
N LYS A 286 -16.05 3.75 -25.05
CA LYS A 286 -15.23 4.76 -25.73
C LYS A 286 -15.87 6.16 -25.71
N LYS A 287 -17.20 6.24 -25.72
CA LYS A 287 -17.94 7.51 -25.62
C LYS A 287 -17.80 8.21 -24.26
N HIS A 288 -17.30 7.51 -23.24
CA HIS A 288 -17.04 8.02 -21.90
C HIS A 288 -15.55 8.23 -21.65
N PHE A 289 -14.73 8.26 -22.69
CA PHE A 289 -13.30 8.46 -22.56
C PHE A 289 -12.97 9.84 -22.00
N ILE A 290 -11.99 9.85 -21.09
CA ILE A 290 -11.34 11.04 -20.58
C ILE A 290 -9.95 11.09 -21.22
N LYS A 291 -9.58 12.23 -21.79
CA LYS A 291 -8.27 12.41 -22.44
C LYS A 291 -7.13 12.24 -21.43
N PHE A 292 -6.04 11.62 -21.86
CA PHE A 292 -4.81 11.54 -21.06
C PHE A 292 -4.27 12.93 -20.75
N GLU A 293 -3.81 13.08 -19.52
CA GLU A 293 -2.94 14.16 -19.09
C GLU A 293 -1.46 13.75 -19.25
N GLU A 294 -0.57 14.74 -19.17
CA GLU A 294 0.88 14.50 -19.28
C GLU A 294 1.38 13.45 -18.26
N ASN A 295 0.86 13.50 -17.04
CA ASN A 295 1.20 12.55 -15.98
C ASN A 295 0.74 11.12 -16.26
N ASP A 296 -0.41 10.95 -16.94
CA ASP A 296 -0.89 9.63 -17.37
C ASP A 296 0.08 9.02 -18.39
N ALA A 297 0.50 9.81 -19.37
CA ALA A 297 1.45 9.37 -20.39
C ALA A 297 2.82 9.00 -19.77
N LYS A 298 3.32 9.81 -18.84
CA LYS A 298 4.56 9.54 -18.09
C LYS A 298 4.45 8.24 -17.28
N ARG A 299 3.34 8.05 -16.56
CA ARG A 299 3.10 6.83 -15.77
C ARG A 299 3.03 5.60 -16.66
N LEU A 300 2.30 5.66 -17.79
CA LEU A 300 2.22 4.55 -18.73
C LEU A 300 3.60 4.17 -19.29
N ALA A 301 4.41 5.16 -19.64
CA ALA A 301 5.78 4.92 -20.12
C ALA A 301 6.68 4.28 -19.05
N GLN A 302 6.46 4.57 -17.77
CA GLN A 302 7.19 3.95 -16.65
C GLN A 302 6.78 2.50 -16.43
N ILE A 303 5.47 2.23 -16.25
CA ILE A 303 4.99 0.89 -15.92
C ILE A 303 5.21 -0.12 -17.04
N THR A 304 5.17 0.32 -18.29
CA THR A 304 5.46 -0.55 -19.45
C THR A 304 6.86 -1.16 -19.41
N LYS A 305 7.80 -0.52 -18.70
CA LYS A 305 9.20 -0.93 -18.58
C LYS A 305 9.49 -1.81 -17.37
N TYR A 306 8.52 -2.03 -16.49
CA TYR A 306 8.73 -2.84 -15.30
C TYR A 306 8.96 -4.30 -15.68
N ASP A 307 9.95 -4.94 -15.08
CA ASP A 307 10.35 -6.32 -15.41
C ASP A 307 9.21 -7.32 -15.29
N TRP A 308 8.30 -7.12 -14.34
CA TRP A 308 7.13 -7.99 -14.14
C TRP A 308 6.01 -7.81 -15.16
N PHE A 309 6.05 -6.76 -15.97
CA PHE A 309 5.11 -6.55 -17.07
C PHE A 309 5.72 -6.78 -18.45
N LYS A 310 7.05 -6.68 -18.56
CA LYS A 310 7.79 -6.63 -19.83
C LYS A 310 7.51 -7.81 -20.75
N ASP A 311 7.50 -9.03 -20.18
CA ASP A 311 7.34 -10.28 -20.96
C ASP A 311 5.90 -10.83 -20.90
N ASN A 312 4.98 -10.15 -20.22
CA ASN A 312 3.59 -10.56 -20.11
C ASN A 312 2.77 -10.03 -21.29
N LYS A 313 2.44 -10.92 -22.25
CA LYS A 313 1.73 -10.57 -23.50
C LYS A 313 0.37 -9.92 -23.24
N ALA A 314 -0.37 -10.34 -22.21
CA ALA A 314 -1.67 -9.78 -21.88
C ALA A 314 -1.53 -8.31 -21.43
N TRP A 315 -0.57 -8.02 -20.55
CA TRP A 315 -0.28 -6.65 -20.11
C TRP A 315 0.26 -5.77 -21.24
N GLN A 316 1.18 -6.29 -22.08
CA GLN A 316 1.69 -5.53 -23.23
C GLN A 316 0.57 -5.15 -24.21
N ARG A 317 -0.43 -6.04 -24.39
CA ARG A 317 -1.63 -5.73 -25.18
C ARG A 317 -2.44 -4.59 -24.55
N GLN A 318 -2.68 -4.61 -23.23
CA GLN A 318 -3.40 -3.53 -22.52
C GLN A 318 -2.67 -2.18 -22.70
N PHE A 319 -1.34 -2.17 -22.49
CA PHE A 319 -0.53 -0.96 -22.68
C PHE A 319 -0.55 -0.43 -24.12
N LYS A 320 -0.49 -1.31 -25.12
CA LYS A 320 -0.59 -0.95 -26.52
C LYS A 320 -1.93 -0.27 -26.80
N MET A 321 -3.04 -0.91 -26.43
CA MET A 321 -4.37 -0.35 -26.65
C MET A 321 -4.59 0.98 -25.91
N MET A 322 -4.07 1.10 -24.69
CA MET A 322 -4.15 2.34 -23.93
C MET A 322 -3.38 3.49 -24.62
N LYS A 323 -2.22 3.19 -25.23
CA LYS A 323 -1.46 4.14 -26.06
C LYS A 323 -2.21 4.54 -27.33
N GLU A 324 -2.88 3.58 -27.97
CA GLU A 324 -3.69 3.83 -29.18
C GLU A 324 -4.91 4.69 -28.88
N PHE A 325 -5.60 4.42 -27.78
CA PHE A 325 -6.78 5.19 -27.35
C PHE A 325 -6.39 6.61 -26.89
N LYS A 326 -5.20 6.80 -26.32
CA LYS A 326 -4.76 8.07 -25.70
C LYS A 326 -5.79 8.62 -24.70
N ALA A 327 -6.50 7.71 -24.04
CA ALA A 327 -7.62 8.03 -23.17
C ALA A 327 -7.71 7.02 -22.02
N LYS A 328 -8.36 7.45 -20.95
CA LYS A 328 -8.70 6.67 -19.77
C LYS A 328 -10.23 6.56 -19.63
N ALA A 329 -10.69 5.57 -18.91
CA ALA A 329 -12.10 5.39 -18.60
C ALA A 329 -12.27 4.98 -17.13
N GLU A 330 -13.20 5.65 -16.48
CA GLU A 330 -13.59 5.30 -15.12
C GLU A 330 -14.57 4.13 -15.12
N ILE A 331 -14.49 3.28 -14.08
CA ILE A 331 -15.41 2.15 -13.93
C ILE A 331 -16.88 2.60 -13.83
N GLN A 332 -17.13 3.79 -13.29
CA GLN A 332 -18.47 4.37 -13.20
C GLN A 332 -19.11 4.62 -14.58
N ALA A 333 -18.32 4.68 -15.66
CA ALA A 333 -18.87 4.76 -17.02
C ALA A 333 -19.82 3.59 -17.34
N MET A 334 -19.65 2.43 -16.68
CA MET A 334 -20.56 1.29 -16.81
C MET A 334 -21.96 1.57 -16.27
N SER A 335 -22.14 2.53 -15.37
CA SER A 335 -23.46 2.91 -14.84
C SER A 335 -24.38 3.49 -15.93
N ALA A 336 -23.84 3.94 -17.06
CA ALA A 336 -24.64 4.31 -18.24
C ALA A 336 -25.47 3.13 -18.81
N ARG A 337 -25.13 1.89 -18.46
CA ARG A 337 -25.87 0.68 -18.84
C ARG A 337 -26.88 0.23 -17.76
N GLY A 338 -26.96 0.96 -16.67
CA GLY A 338 -27.78 0.69 -15.50
C GLY A 338 -26.96 0.83 -14.22
N ILE A 339 -27.60 1.39 -13.19
CA ILE A 339 -26.88 1.71 -11.95
C ILE A 339 -26.27 0.47 -11.27
N SER A 340 -26.94 -0.68 -11.35
CA SER A 340 -26.49 -1.96 -10.81
C SER A 340 -25.79 -2.86 -11.85
N PHE A 341 -25.43 -2.34 -13.04
CA PHE A 341 -24.81 -3.14 -14.09
C PHE A 341 -23.50 -3.82 -13.65
N ILE A 342 -22.71 -3.15 -12.81
CA ILE A 342 -21.44 -3.67 -12.30
C ILE A 342 -21.71 -4.90 -11.41
N SER A 343 -22.67 -4.81 -10.50
CA SER A 343 -23.01 -5.88 -9.54
C SER A 343 -23.81 -7.02 -10.13
N GLU A 344 -24.72 -6.72 -11.07
CA GLU A 344 -25.65 -7.73 -11.60
C GLU A 344 -25.15 -8.45 -12.86
N LYS A 345 -24.27 -7.79 -13.63
CA LYS A 345 -23.83 -8.31 -14.94
C LYS A 345 -22.32 -8.40 -15.05
N TYR A 346 -21.61 -7.26 -14.91
CA TYR A 346 -20.18 -7.19 -15.20
C TYR A 346 -19.36 -8.14 -14.33
N LEU A 347 -19.41 -7.99 -13.02
CA LEU A 347 -18.63 -8.81 -12.09
C LEU A 347 -19.02 -10.29 -12.10
N PRO A 348 -20.32 -10.67 -12.09
CA PRO A 348 -20.70 -12.08 -12.20
C PRO A 348 -20.20 -12.73 -13.49
N ASP A 349 -20.29 -12.03 -14.65
CA ASP A 349 -19.81 -12.55 -15.92
C ASP A 349 -18.28 -12.73 -15.90
N LYS A 350 -17.51 -11.75 -15.38
CA LYS A 350 -16.06 -11.83 -15.26
C LYS A 350 -15.62 -13.03 -14.42
N ILE A 351 -16.23 -13.21 -13.26
CA ILE A 351 -15.91 -14.32 -12.35
C ILE A 351 -16.29 -15.68 -12.95
N LYS A 352 -17.49 -15.78 -13.51
CA LYS A 352 -17.99 -17.02 -14.14
C LYS A 352 -17.14 -17.48 -15.31
N ASN A 353 -16.71 -16.53 -16.16
CA ASN A 353 -15.94 -16.83 -17.36
C ASN A 353 -14.41 -16.86 -17.11
N GLN A 354 -13.98 -16.66 -15.88
CA GLN A 354 -12.57 -16.56 -15.52
C GLN A 354 -11.81 -15.50 -16.35
N ASP A 355 -12.50 -14.39 -16.62
CA ASP A 355 -12.00 -13.31 -17.47
C ASP A 355 -11.22 -12.30 -16.62
N TRP A 356 -9.94 -12.59 -16.40
CA TRP A 356 -8.99 -11.74 -15.67
C TRP A 356 -7.57 -11.85 -16.25
N ILE A 357 -6.69 -10.95 -15.84
CA ILE A 357 -5.26 -10.97 -16.16
C ILE A 357 -4.46 -11.33 -14.91
N GLU A 358 -3.46 -12.20 -15.08
CA GLU A 358 -2.52 -12.62 -14.03
C GLU A 358 -1.18 -11.87 -14.11
#